data_ad1dc483537fc76b8898f29de18a7d56
#
_entry.id   ad1dc483537fc76b8898f29de18a7d56
#
_cell.length_a   1.000
_cell.length_b   1.000
_cell.length_c   1.000
_cell.angle_alpha   90.00
_cell.angle_beta   90.00
_cell.angle_gamma   90.00
#
_symmetry.space_group_name_H-M   'P 1'
#
loop_
_entity.id
_entity.type
_entity.pdbx_description
1 polymer ?
#
loop_
_entity_poly.entity_id
_entity_poly.type
_entity_poly.pdbx_seq_one_letter_code
_entity_poly.pdbx_strand_id
1 'polypeptide(L)'
;KNLAKLRETKGRAENNIFKAFGLDYMYVENGNDIPTLIDAFKKVKDIDHPIVVHIHTQKGLGYKIAEENKEAWHWCMPFNRETGLSTIDYGNGEDYTSITADYIVKKVKKDKDVLVITPAMPMAVGLSPELRAELGNQYIDVGIAEEQAVAMASGAAKNGAKPLVVTNMTFIQRTYDQISQDVCINNNPVTI
;
A
#
# COMPACT_ATOMS: atom_id res chain seq x y z
N LYS A 1 -14.41 -5.08 -0.87
CA LYS A 1 -15.51 -6.07 -1.03
C LYS A 1 -15.72 -6.49 -2.50
N ASN A 2 -15.84 -5.57 -3.47
CA ASN A 2 -16.10 -5.93 -4.88
C ASN A 2 -14.99 -6.77 -5.53
N LEU A 3 -13.72 -6.39 -5.37
CA LEU A 3 -12.60 -7.16 -5.92
C LEU A 3 -12.50 -8.58 -5.32
N ALA A 4 -12.80 -8.74 -4.02
CA ALA A 4 -12.87 -10.06 -3.40
C ALA A 4 -13.95 -10.92 -4.05
N LYS A 5 -15.17 -10.38 -4.25
CA LYS A 5 -16.25 -11.07 -4.94
C LYS A 5 -15.90 -11.45 -6.39
N LEU A 6 -15.23 -10.56 -7.13
CA LEU A 6 -14.79 -10.86 -8.49
C LEU A 6 -13.80 -12.02 -8.53
N ARG A 7 -12.92 -12.10 -7.54
CA ARG A 7 -11.97 -13.20 -7.41
C ARG A 7 -12.68 -14.52 -7.04
N GLU A 8 -13.52 -14.50 -6.01
CA GLU A 8 -14.28 -15.67 -5.54
C GLU A 8 -15.20 -16.24 -6.63
N THR A 9 -15.84 -15.38 -7.41
CA THR A 9 -16.74 -15.77 -8.49
C THR A 9 -16.04 -15.97 -9.84
N LYS A 10 -14.70 -15.83 -9.90
CA LYS A 10 -13.91 -15.86 -11.14
C LYS A 10 -14.48 -14.90 -12.20
N GLY A 11 -14.78 -13.69 -11.77
CA GLY A 11 -15.32 -12.63 -12.61
C GLY A 11 -16.82 -12.67 -12.90
N ARG A 12 -17.56 -13.67 -12.37
CA ARG A 12 -18.99 -13.87 -12.63
C ARG A 12 -19.95 -13.12 -11.69
N ALA A 13 -19.40 -12.26 -10.80
CA ALA A 13 -20.25 -11.48 -9.91
C ALA A 13 -21.23 -10.59 -10.70
N GLU A 14 -22.52 -10.63 -10.36
CA GLU A 14 -23.57 -9.83 -11.01
C GLU A 14 -23.29 -8.31 -10.88
N ASN A 15 -22.81 -7.86 -9.73
CA ASN A 15 -22.48 -6.48 -9.45
C ASN A 15 -20.98 -6.16 -9.72
N ASN A 16 -20.52 -6.52 -10.91
CA ASN A 16 -19.16 -6.19 -11.35
C ASN A 16 -19.04 -4.68 -11.59
N ILE A 17 -18.21 -4.00 -10.77
CA ILE A 17 -18.01 -2.56 -10.83
C ILE A 17 -17.53 -2.10 -12.22
N PHE A 18 -16.67 -2.85 -12.90
CA PHE A 18 -16.15 -2.49 -14.22
C PHE A 18 -17.26 -2.49 -15.27
N LYS A 19 -18.17 -3.48 -15.20
CA LYS A 19 -19.34 -3.51 -16.06
C LYS A 19 -20.32 -2.37 -15.77
N ALA A 20 -20.41 -1.93 -14.51
CA ALA A 20 -21.24 -0.78 -14.14
C ALA A 20 -20.72 0.54 -14.77
N PHE A 21 -19.45 0.63 -15.12
CA PHE A 21 -18.85 1.71 -15.90
C PHE A 21 -18.96 1.53 -17.43
N GLY A 22 -19.70 0.52 -17.89
CA GLY A 22 -19.84 0.23 -19.31
C GLY A 22 -18.63 -0.42 -19.97
N LEU A 23 -17.71 -0.98 -19.17
CA LEU A 23 -16.51 -1.65 -19.65
C LEU A 23 -16.77 -3.14 -19.84
N ASP A 24 -16.28 -3.71 -20.93
CA ASP A 24 -16.18 -5.14 -21.07
C ASP A 24 -15.19 -5.71 -20.06
N TYR A 25 -15.37 -6.98 -19.71
CA TYR A 25 -14.60 -7.59 -18.64
C TYR A 25 -14.29 -9.05 -18.91
N MET A 26 -13.00 -9.40 -18.80
CA MET A 26 -12.50 -10.76 -18.86
C MET A 26 -11.67 -11.08 -17.61
N TYR A 27 -11.93 -12.24 -16.99
CA TYR A 27 -11.15 -12.74 -15.86
C TYR A 27 -10.17 -13.83 -16.30
N VAL A 28 -8.92 -13.73 -15.88
CA VAL A 28 -7.84 -14.69 -16.13
C VAL A 28 -7.39 -15.28 -14.80
N GLU A 29 -7.74 -16.51 -14.52
CA GLU A 29 -7.48 -17.17 -13.23
C GLU A 29 -5.98 -17.47 -13.01
N ASN A 30 -5.32 -18.05 -14.02
CA ASN A 30 -3.94 -18.51 -13.94
C ASN A 30 -2.98 -17.47 -14.51
N GLY A 31 -2.93 -16.29 -13.88
CA GLY A 31 -2.16 -15.15 -14.37
C GLY A 31 -0.64 -15.26 -14.21
N ASN A 32 -0.13 -16.28 -13.53
CA ASN A 32 1.30 -16.59 -13.51
C ASN A 32 1.73 -17.56 -14.61
N ASP A 33 0.78 -18.09 -15.39
CA ASP A 33 1.05 -18.99 -16.51
C ASP A 33 1.14 -18.23 -17.83
N ILE A 34 2.31 -18.23 -18.46
CA ILE A 34 2.57 -17.47 -19.69
C ILE A 34 1.68 -17.92 -20.86
N PRO A 35 1.51 -19.23 -21.15
CA PRO A 35 0.57 -19.67 -22.16
C PRO A 35 -0.86 -19.15 -21.96
N THR A 36 -1.38 -19.23 -20.73
CA THR A 36 -2.71 -18.68 -20.38
C THR A 36 -2.82 -17.19 -20.66
N LEU A 37 -1.78 -16.41 -20.35
CA LEU A 37 -1.74 -14.98 -20.63
C LEU A 37 -1.72 -14.69 -22.13
N ILE A 38 -0.92 -15.42 -22.89
CA ILE A 38 -0.86 -15.29 -24.36
C ILE A 38 -2.24 -15.54 -24.97
N ASP A 39 -2.92 -16.60 -24.54
CA ASP A 39 -4.25 -16.93 -25.06
C ASP A 39 -5.31 -15.91 -24.64
N ALA A 40 -5.20 -15.36 -23.44
CA ALA A 40 -6.08 -14.29 -22.99
C ALA A 40 -5.87 -13.02 -23.86
N PHE A 41 -4.64 -12.59 -24.06
CA PHE A 41 -4.33 -11.41 -24.88
C PHE A 41 -4.68 -11.59 -26.36
N LYS A 42 -4.54 -12.80 -26.93
CA LYS A 42 -5.01 -13.07 -28.29
C LYS A 42 -6.50 -12.84 -28.46
N LYS A 43 -7.32 -13.11 -27.42
CA LYS A 43 -8.77 -12.90 -27.47
C LYS A 43 -9.17 -11.42 -27.48
N VAL A 44 -8.30 -10.55 -26.98
CA VAL A 44 -8.64 -9.13 -26.80
C VAL A 44 -7.84 -8.18 -27.68
N LYS A 45 -6.78 -8.64 -28.34
CA LYS A 45 -5.83 -7.78 -29.09
C LYS A 45 -6.44 -6.98 -30.23
N ASP A 46 -7.54 -7.47 -30.82
CA ASP A 46 -8.20 -6.87 -31.97
C ASP A 46 -9.56 -6.21 -31.60
N ILE A 47 -9.85 -6.09 -30.30
CA ILE A 47 -11.05 -5.39 -29.80
C ILE A 47 -10.86 -3.90 -29.99
N ASP A 48 -11.88 -3.21 -30.51
CA ASP A 48 -11.87 -1.77 -30.85
C ASP A 48 -12.46 -0.87 -29.73
N HIS A 49 -12.78 -1.44 -28.59
CA HIS A 49 -13.36 -0.75 -27.45
C HIS A 49 -12.63 -1.12 -26.14
N PRO A 50 -12.77 -0.32 -25.06
CA PRO A 50 -12.13 -0.60 -23.78
C PRO A 50 -12.61 -1.89 -23.14
N ILE A 51 -11.66 -2.71 -22.69
CA ILE A 51 -11.91 -3.95 -21.93
C ILE A 51 -10.99 -4.03 -20.72
N VAL A 52 -11.52 -4.51 -19.61
CA VAL A 52 -10.74 -4.83 -18.41
C VAL A 52 -10.32 -6.30 -18.45
N VAL A 53 -9.04 -6.56 -18.59
CA VAL A 53 -8.46 -7.89 -18.44
C VAL A 53 -7.97 -8.04 -17.00
N HIS A 54 -8.79 -8.68 -16.14
CA HIS A 54 -8.47 -8.88 -14.73
C HIS A 54 -7.66 -10.15 -14.56
N ILE A 55 -6.35 -10.00 -14.38
CA ILE A 55 -5.41 -11.12 -14.24
C ILE A 55 -5.20 -11.42 -12.76
N HIS A 56 -5.53 -12.65 -12.32
CA HIS A 56 -5.24 -13.11 -10.98
C HIS A 56 -3.87 -13.75 -10.91
N THR A 57 -2.97 -13.14 -10.15
CA THR A 57 -1.61 -13.62 -9.93
C THR A 57 -1.37 -13.93 -8.45
N GLN A 58 -0.44 -14.87 -8.20
CA GLN A 58 0.13 -15.09 -6.87
C GLN A 58 1.51 -14.46 -6.83
N LYS A 59 1.68 -13.47 -5.96
CA LYS A 59 2.96 -12.81 -5.74
C LYS A 59 3.94 -13.78 -5.08
N GLY A 60 5.18 -13.85 -5.63
CA GLY A 60 6.24 -14.72 -5.13
C GLY A 60 6.13 -16.19 -5.59
N LEU A 61 5.17 -16.51 -6.48
CA LEU A 61 4.96 -17.89 -6.96
C LEU A 61 6.27 -18.53 -7.46
N GLY A 62 6.55 -19.74 -6.96
CA GLY A 62 7.76 -20.50 -7.30
C GLY A 62 8.93 -20.29 -6.32
N TYR A 63 8.77 -19.38 -5.34
CA TYR A 63 9.74 -19.20 -4.27
C TYR A 63 9.06 -19.17 -2.91
N LYS A 64 9.10 -20.28 -2.19
CA LYS A 64 8.33 -20.52 -0.95
C LYS A 64 8.48 -19.41 0.08
N ILE A 65 9.71 -18.93 0.32
CA ILE A 65 9.98 -17.87 1.29
C ILE A 65 9.21 -16.57 0.92
N ALA A 66 9.13 -16.23 -0.38
CA ALA A 66 8.39 -15.07 -0.84
C ALA A 66 6.87 -15.29 -0.81
N GLU A 67 6.40 -16.50 -1.08
CA GLU A 67 4.98 -16.84 -0.99
C GLU A 67 4.44 -16.70 0.43
N GLU A 68 5.25 -17.06 1.43
CA GLU A 68 4.93 -17.00 2.86
C GLU A 68 5.07 -15.58 3.44
N ASN A 69 5.94 -14.73 2.85
CA ASN A 69 6.28 -13.40 3.37
C ASN A 69 6.11 -12.29 2.32
N LYS A 70 4.91 -12.14 1.77
CA LYS A 70 4.61 -11.27 0.63
C LYS A 70 4.93 -9.79 0.85
N GLU A 71 4.84 -9.30 2.08
CA GLU A 71 5.18 -7.91 2.41
C GLU A 71 6.69 -7.70 2.34
N ALA A 72 7.49 -8.54 3.01
CA ALA A 72 8.95 -8.47 2.98
C ALA A 72 9.52 -8.64 1.56
N TRP A 73 8.84 -9.44 0.73
CA TRP A 73 9.21 -9.73 -0.66
C TRP A 73 8.47 -8.85 -1.68
N HIS A 74 7.88 -7.75 -1.24
CA HIS A 74 7.28 -6.78 -2.15
C HIS A 74 8.33 -6.17 -3.07
N TRP A 75 9.50 -5.88 -2.52
CA TRP A 75 10.72 -5.46 -3.17
C TRP A 75 11.90 -6.05 -2.40
N CYS A 76 12.96 -6.47 -3.08
CA CYS A 76 14.13 -7.05 -2.43
C CYS A 76 15.42 -6.62 -3.12
N MET A 77 16.46 -6.46 -2.32
CA MET A 77 17.84 -6.35 -2.78
C MET A 77 18.40 -7.74 -3.14
N PRO A 78 19.58 -7.85 -3.74
CA PRO A 78 20.24 -9.13 -3.95
C PRO A 78 20.27 -9.99 -2.69
N PHE A 79 19.92 -11.26 -2.82
CA PHE A 79 19.76 -12.17 -1.68
C PHE A 79 20.29 -13.57 -2.00
N ASN A 80 20.60 -14.35 -0.97
CA ASN A 80 20.90 -15.76 -1.06
C ASN A 80 19.60 -16.55 -1.30
N ARG A 81 19.52 -17.31 -2.39
CA ARG A 81 18.29 -18.04 -2.77
C ARG A 81 17.89 -19.17 -1.81
N GLU A 82 18.83 -19.74 -1.08
CA GLU A 82 18.55 -20.83 -0.15
C GLU A 82 18.00 -20.31 1.18
N THR A 83 18.54 -19.19 1.66
CA THR A 83 18.20 -18.64 2.98
C THR A 83 17.21 -17.47 2.91
N GLY A 84 17.08 -16.80 1.77
CA GLY A 84 16.31 -15.56 1.63
C GLY A 84 16.97 -14.32 2.25
N LEU A 85 18.17 -14.46 2.84
CA LEU A 85 18.87 -13.35 3.49
C LEU A 85 19.54 -12.44 2.45
N SER A 86 19.52 -11.13 2.71
CA SER A 86 20.25 -10.15 1.90
C SER A 86 21.73 -10.49 1.85
N THR A 87 22.33 -10.36 0.65
CA THR A 87 23.78 -10.46 0.47
C THR A 87 24.48 -9.11 0.59
N ILE A 88 23.71 -8.03 0.81
CA ILE A 88 24.25 -6.69 1.02
C ILE A 88 24.48 -6.49 2.51
N ASP A 89 25.70 -6.07 2.86
CA ASP A 89 26.01 -5.59 4.20
C ASP A 89 25.60 -4.12 4.30
N TYR A 90 24.58 -3.86 5.11
CA TYR A 90 24.14 -2.49 5.42
C TYR A 90 24.91 -1.85 6.59
N GLY A 91 25.88 -2.57 7.13
CA GLY A 91 26.58 -2.16 8.37
C GLY A 91 25.70 -2.31 9.62
N ASN A 92 26.29 -1.98 10.76
CA ASN A 92 25.63 -2.05 12.07
C ASN A 92 25.33 -0.66 12.65
N GLY A 93 25.35 0.38 11.82
CA GLY A 93 25.10 1.75 12.23
C GLY A 93 23.61 2.06 12.37
N GLU A 94 23.29 3.10 13.15
CA GLU A 94 21.96 3.68 13.15
C GLU A 94 21.63 4.28 11.77
N ASP A 95 20.41 4.08 11.30
CA ASP A 95 19.88 4.72 10.10
C ASP A 95 18.66 5.60 10.43
N TYR A 96 18.29 6.47 9.49
CA TYR A 96 17.13 7.34 9.68
C TYR A 96 15.82 6.55 9.90
N THR A 97 15.71 5.37 9.33
CA THR A 97 14.52 4.53 9.42
C THR A 97 14.33 4.01 10.84
N SER A 98 15.37 3.42 11.43
CA SER A 98 15.33 2.90 12.81
C SER A 98 15.14 4.02 13.83
N ILE A 99 15.87 5.13 13.69
CA ILE A 99 15.74 6.30 14.58
C ILE A 99 14.32 6.87 14.54
N THR A 100 13.74 6.98 13.33
CA THR A 100 12.38 7.50 13.16
C THR A 100 11.34 6.56 13.76
N ALA A 101 11.45 5.24 13.52
CA ALA A 101 10.55 4.25 14.10
C ALA A 101 10.56 4.31 15.63
N ASP A 102 11.73 4.33 16.24
CA ASP A 102 11.92 4.44 17.70
C ASP A 102 11.30 5.73 18.25
N TYR A 103 11.50 6.85 17.58
CA TYR A 103 10.91 8.12 17.97
C TYR A 103 9.37 8.08 17.93
N ILE A 104 8.79 7.56 16.84
CA ILE A 104 7.34 7.42 16.67
C ILE A 104 6.76 6.56 17.79
N VAL A 105 7.32 5.39 18.03
CA VAL A 105 6.85 4.47 19.08
C VAL A 105 6.90 5.13 20.46
N LYS A 106 7.99 5.81 20.79
CA LYS A 106 8.12 6.56 22.05
C LYS A 106 7.10 7.67 22.19
N LYS A 107 6.77 8.37 21.10
CA LYS A 107 5.76 9.44 21.09
C LYS A 107 4.37 8.90 21.31
N VAL A 108 3.97 7.88 20.54
CA VAL A 108 2.65 7.25 20.63
C VAL A 108 2.39 6.67 22.03
N LYS A 109 3.40 6.03 22.65
CA LYS A 109 3.28 5.52 24.02
C LYS A 109 3.01 6.60 25.07
N LYS A 110 3.54 7.79 24.86
CA LYS A 110 3.42 8.91 25.82
C LYS A 110 2.19 9.76 25.61
N ASP A 111 1.66 9.81 24.42
CA ASP A 111 0.61 10.75 24.04
C ASP A 111 -0.46 10.05 23.19
N LYS A 112 -1.68 9.96 23.73
CA LYS A 112 -2.81 9.31 23.08
C LYS A 112 -3.41 10.10 21.92
N ASP A 113 -3.07 11.37 21.81
CA ASP A 113 -3.53 12.24 20.73
C ASP A 113 -2.65 12.10 19.47
N VAL A 114 -1.49 11.46 19.57
CA VAL A 114 -0.61 11.20 18.42
C VAL A 114 -1.24 10.14 17.51
N LEU A 115 -1.39 10.46 16.24
CA LEU A 115 -1.84 9.54 15.20
C LEU A 115 -0.74 9.37 14.14
N VAL A 116 -0.48 8.14 13.74
CA VAL A 116 0.46 7.81 12.66
C VAL A 116 -0.35 7.34 11.47
N ILE A 117 -0.34 8.11 10.40
CA ILE A 117 -1.14 7.86 9.19
C ILE A 117 -0.20 7.59 8.02
N THR A 118 -0.39 6.51 7.31
CA THR A 118 0.42 6.16 6.14
C THR A 118 -0.43 5.74 4.95
N PRO A 119 -0.09 6.14 3.73
CA PRO A 119 -0.69 5.61 2.51
C PRO A 119 0.08 4.37 2.01
N ALA A 120 -0.09 3.22 2.69
CA ALA A 120 0.56 1.94 2.37
C ALA A 120 2.11 1.98 2.38
N MET A 121 2.72 2.86 3.19
CA MET A 121 4.17 3.06 3.24
C MET A 121 4.77 2.90 4.65
N PRO A 122 4.39 1.86 5.44
CA PRO A 122 4.87 1.72 6.81
C PRO A 122 6.39 1.55 6.90
N MET A 123 6.99 0.90 5.89
CA MET A 123 8.43 0.64 5.87
C MET A 123 9.27 1.87 5.53
N ALA A 124 8.65 2.96 5.02
CA ALA A 124 9.36 4.22 4.78
C ALA A 124 10.01 4.80 6.05
N VAL A 125 9.46 4.48 7.21
CA VAL A 125 9.99 4.88 8.53
C VAL A 125 10.21 3.67 9.46
N GLY A 126 10.42 2.48 8.89
CA GLY A 126 10.79 1.28 9.65
C GLY A 126 9.69 0.70 10.54
N LEU A 127 8.41 1.01 10.28
CA LEU A 127 7.30 0.43 11.05
C LEU A 127 7.02 -1.00 10.62
N SER A 128 7.73 -1.96 11.23
CA SER A 128 7.52 -3.39 11.05
C SER A 128 6.09 -3.82 11.46
N PRO A 129 5.62 -5.01 11.06
CA PRO A 129 4.33 -5.54 11.52
C PRO A 129 4.17 -5.53 13.04
N GLU A 130 5.24 -5.86 13.78
CA GLU A 130 5.25 -5.87 15.25
C GLU A 130 5.09 -4.47 15.82
N LEU A 131 5.85 -3.49 15.31
CA LEU A 131 5.74 -2.10 15.74
C LEU A 131 4.35 -1.53 15.42
N ARG A 132 3.79 -1.82 14.26
CA ARG A 132 2.41 -1.42 13.92
C ARG A 132 1.38 -1.99 14.88
N ALA A 133 1.53 -3.27 15.26
CA ALA A 133 0.67 -3.89 16.27
C ALA A 133 0.80 -3.19 17.64
N GLU A 134 2.00 -2.76 18.01
CA GLU A 134 2.26 -2.03 19.24
C GLU A 134 1.62 -0.62 19.24
N LEU A 135 1.61 0.06 18.10
CA LEU A 135 0.94 1.35 17.94
C LEU A 135 -0.60 1.24 18.05
N GLY A 136 -1.17 0.08 17.73
CA GLY A 136 -2.59 -0.20 17.86
C GLY A 136 -3.47 0.78 17.08
N ASN A 137 -4.51 1.33 17.73
CA ASN A 137 -5.48 2.24 17.11
C ASN A 137 -4.90 3.63 16.75
N GLN A 138 -3.70 3.94 17.19
CA GLN A 138 -3.02 5.19 16.81
C GLN A 138 -2.28 5.06 15.47
N TYR A 139 -2.20 3.86 14.90
CA TYR A 139 -1.69 3.61 13.56
C TYR A 139 -2.84 3.40 12.58
N ILE A 140 -2.82 4.14 11.47
CA ILE A 140 -3.85 4.12 10.43
C ILE A 140 -3.16 3.97 9.07
N ASP A 141 -3.45 2.89 8.37
CA ASP A 141 -3.06 2.71 6.97
C ASP A 141 -4.28 2.93 6.07
N VAL A 142 -4.23 3.97 5.26
CA VAL A 142 -5.33 4.33 4.35
C VAL A 142 -5.26 3.63 2.99
N GLY A 143 -4.28 2.74 2.81
CA GLY A 143 -3.97 2.15 1.50
C GLY A 143 -3.23 3.15 0.60
N ILE A 144 -3.12 2.86 -0.70
CA ILE A 144 -2.46 3.75 -1.68
C ILE A 144 -3.42 4.92 -1.97
N ALA A 145 -3.49 5.87 -1.02
CA ALA A 145 -4.39 7.02 -1.06
C ALA A 145 -3.77 8.20 -0.28
N GLU A 146 -2.75 8.81 -0.84
CA GLU A 146 -1.99 9.90 -0.22
C GLU A 146 -2.88 11.10 0.09
N GLU A 147 -3.80 11.43 -0.82
CA GLU A 147 -4.77 12.52 -0.67
C GLU A 147 -5.65 12.29 0.56
N GLN A 148 -6.11 11.03 0.76
CA GLN A 148 -6.90 10.66 1.93
C GLN A 148 -6.09 10.75 3.22
N ALA A 149 -4.81 10.38 3.19
CA ALA A 149 -3.94 10.46 4.36
C ALA A 149 -3.81 11.91 4.87
N VAL A 150 -3.58 12.86 3.96
CA VAL A 150 -3.42 14.27 4.32
C VAL A 150 -4.75 14.91 4.73
N ALA A 151 -5.84 14.66 3.99
CA ALA A 151 -7.17 15.18 4.35
C ALA A 151 -7.63 14.65 5.72
N MET A 152 -7.43 13.35 6.00
CA MET A 152 -7.72 12.74 7.30
C MET A 152 -6.87 13.36 8.41
N ALA A 153 -5.57 13.55 8.18
CA ALA A 153 -4.68 14.18 9.14
C ALA A 153 -5.15 15.60 9.49
N SER A 154 -5.52 16.39 8.48
CA SER A 154 -6.04 17.75 8.67
C SER A 154 -7.31 17.75 9.53
N GLY A 155 -8.28 16.88 9.22
CA GLY A 155 -9.51 16.75 10.01
C GLY A 155 -9.26 16.29 11.45
N ALA A 156 -8.30 15.36 11.65
CA ALA A 156 -7.90 14.90 12.97
C ALA A 156 -7.23 16.03 13.78
N ALA A 157 -6.32 16.79 13.15
CA ALA A 157 -5.64 17.93 13.78
C ALA A 157 -6.63 19.00 14.22
N LYS A 158 -7.64 19.31 13.41
CA LYS A 158 -8.71 20.25 13.76
C LYS A 158 -9.48 19.83 15.01
N ASN A 159 -9.55 18.54 15.29
CA ASN A 159 -10.21 17.98 16.48
C ASN A 159 -9.24 17.69 17.64
N GLY A 160 -8.03 18.24 17.62
CA GLY A 160 -7.08 18.19 18.72
C GLY A 160 -6.08 17.02 18.67
N ALA A 161 -6.14 16.17 17.66
CA ALA A 161 -5.13 15.13 17.47
C ALA A 161 -3.81 15.75 16.98
N LYS A 162 -2.73 14.97 17.09
CA LYS A 162 -1.37 15.30 16.65
C LYS A 162 -0.95 14.32 15.54
N PRO A 163 -1.46 14.51 14.32
CA PRO A 163 -1.20 13.58 13.23
C PRO A 163 0.21 13.72 12.67
N LEU A 164 0.81 12.57 12.39
CA LEU A 164 2.02 12.40 11.63
C LEU A 164 1.69 11.59 10.37
N VAL A 165 1.80 12.20 9.20
CA VAL A 165 1.65 11.51 7.91
C VAL A 165 3.03 11.02 7.47
N VAL A 166 3.12 9.72 7.19
CA VAL A 166 4.37 9.05 6.83
C VAL A 166 4.28 8.53 5.42
N THR A 167 5.07 9.09 4.52
CA THR A 167 5.15 8.68 3.12
C THR A 167 6.52 9.03 2.52
N ASN A 168 6.82 8.52 1.33
CA ASN A 168 7.99 8.96 0.59
C ASN A 168 7.73 10.31 -0.10
N MET A 169 8.75 11.15 -0.14
CA MET A 169 8.70 12.48 -0.77
C MET A 169 8.16 12.44 -2.20
N THR A 170 8.52 11.43 -2.99
CA THR A 170 8.03 11.26 -4.36
C THR A 170 6.51 11.14 -4.45
N PHE A 171 5.86 10.55 -3.45
CA PHE A 171 4.41 10.34 -3.47
C PHE A 171 3.62 11.53 -2.95
N ILE A 172 4.24 12.42 -2.18
CA ILE A 172 3.58 13.62 -1.64
C ILE A 172 3.09 14.57 -2.75
N GLN A 173 3.65 14.48 -3.94
CA GLN A 173 3.22 15.27 -5.10
C GLN A 173 1.72 15.11 -5.43
N ARG A 174 1.10 13.99 -5.04
CA ARG A 174 -0.33 13.73 -5.25
C ARG A 174 -1.24 14.50 -4.30
N THR A 175 -0.67 15.15 -3.30
CA THR A 175 -1.41 15.78 -2.20
C THR A 175 -1.32 17.30 -2.20
N TYR A 176 -1.01 17.89 -3.36
CA TYR A 176 -0.85 19.34 -3.47
C TYR A 176 -2.07 20.10 -2.98
N ASP A 177 -3.25 19.71 -3.46
CA ASP A 177 -4.51 20.36 -3.08
C ASP A 177 -4.82 20.16 -1.58
N GLN A 178 -4.64 18.95 -1.06
CA GLN A 178 -4.89 18.65 0.35
C GLN A 178 -3.95 19.41 1.28
N ILE A 179 -2.68 19.53 0.93
CA ILE A 179 -1.73 20.35 1.70
C ILE A 179 -2.13 21.81 1.63
N SER A 180 -2.40 22.33 0.43
CA SER A 180 -2.74 23.73 0.21
C SER A 180 -4.06 24.09 0.88
N GLN A 181 -5.14 23.35 0.58
CA GLN A 181 -6.51 23.70 1.01
C GLN A 181 -6.80 23.20 2.42
N ASP A 182 -6.55 21.90 2.68
CA ASP A 182 -6.99 21.30 3.93
C ASP A 182 -6.06 21.65 5.09
N VAL A 183 -4.74 21.68 4.87
CA VAL A 183 -3.76 21.95 5.93
C VAL A 183 -3.44 23.44 6.03
N CYS A 184 -2.90 24.04 4.95
CA CYS A 184 -2.36 25.39 5.04
C CYS A 184 -3.43 26.48 5.17
N ILE A 185 -4.46 26.50 4.32
CA ILE A 185 -5.53 27.53 4.40
C ILE A 185 -6.30 27.39 5.71
N ASN A 186 -6.57 26.18 6.18
CA ASN A 186 -7.24 25.93 7.44
C ASN A 186 -6.32 26.08 8.66
N ASN A 187 -5.02 26.26 8.48
CA ASN A 187 -4.02 26.38 9.55
C ASN A 187 -4.08 25.21 10.54
N ASN A 188 -4.25 23.97 10.04
CA ASN A 188 -4.31 22.78 10.87
C ASN A 188 -2.89 22.22 11.11
N PRO A 189 -2.48 21.92 12.37
CA PRO A 189 -1.15 21.44 12.70
C PRO A 189 -0.96 19.98 12.30
N VAL A 190 -0.47 19.74 11.10
CA VAL A 190 -0.14 18.41 10.56
C VAL A 190 1.38 18.32 10.37
N THR A 191 1.98 17.21 10.80
CA THR A 191 3.36 16.86 10.47
C THR A 191 3.36 15.87 9.30
N ILE A 192 4.18 16.13 8.27
CA ILE A 192 4.32 15.27 7.09
C ILE A 192 5.79 14.92 6.91
#